data_8457c14e5bd28b419d185dbfaebe0621
#
_entry.id   8457c14e5bd28b419d185dbfaebe0621
#
_cell.length_a   1.000
_cell.length_b   1.000
_cell.length_c   1.000
_cell.angle_alpha   90.00
_cell.angle_beta   90.00
_cell.angle_gamma   90.00
#
_symmetry.space_group_name_H-M   'P 1'
#
loop_
_entity.id
_entity.type
_entity.pdbx_description
1 polymer ?
#
loop_
_entity_poly.entity_id
_entity_poly.type
_entity_poly.pdbx_seq_one_letter_code
_entity_poly.pdbx_strand_id
1 'polypeptide(L)'
;KSNDYRLVAKGYTKEEKIAYILNEGSLAQVAGKEVATSIVLPAFDSKFKAALTYTSNKPEVMDNTGKLVAPVTEKTEVEFTVNIDYSFSKNYAFKEDAKFVVTVVPQNEAAKAAEEWLQSSEFKSLVNFAYGTEKGNVLDVPTKYTMGEVEYEVKWDVTPAIVAPKYLADEKEEADRVMS
;
A
#
# COMPACT_ATOMS: atom_id res chain seq x y z
N LYS A 1 -46.38 -5.86 -27.43
CA LYS A 1 -46.06 -5.19 -26.17
C LYS A 1 -44.56 -5.34 -25.93
N SER A 2 -43.84 -4.24 -26.11
CA SER A 2 -42.42 -4.16 -25.77
C SER A 2 -42.27 -4.09 -24.24
N ASN A 3 -41.64 -5.08 -23.64
CA ASN A 3 -41.26 -5.00 -22.23
C ASN A 3 -39.94 -4.25 -22.13
N ASP A 4 -39.99 -2.98 -21.81
CA ASP A 4 -38.81 -2.19 -21.48
C ASP A 4 -38.23 -2.66 -20.13
N TYR A 5 -37.25 -3.55 -20.19
CA TYR A 5 -36.45 -3.91 -19.02
C TYR A 5 -35.42 -2.81 -18.76
N ARG A 6 -35.63 -1.98 -17.76
CA ARG A 6 -34.62 -1.06 -17.25
C ARG A 6 -33.70 -1.84 -16.31
N LEU A 7 -32.48 -2.11 -16.74
CA LEU A 7 -31.41 -2.53 -15.86
C LEU A 7 -30.98 -1.31 -15.01
N VAL A 8 -31.42 -1.26 -13.76
CA VAL A 8 -30.90 -0.30 -12.79
C VAL A 8 -29.69 -0.95 -12.10
N ALA A 9 -28.50 -0.53 -12.46
CA ALA A 9 -27.31 -0.92 -11.72
C ALA A 9 -27.41 -0.30 -10.30
N LYS A 10 -27.47 -1.16 -9.26
CA LYS A 10 -27.40 -0.70 -7.88
C LYS A 10 -26.00 -0.14 -7.63
N GLY A 11 -25.89 1.17 -7.46
CA GLY A 11 -24.63 1.81 -7.06
C GLY A 11 -24.29 1.47 -5.61
N TYR A 12 -23.01 1.56 -5.25
CA TYR A 12 -22.57 1.46 -3.86
C TYR A 12 -23.15 2.62 -3.02
N THR A 13 -23.63 2.31 -1.84
CA THR A 13 -23.94 3.35 -0.84
C THR A 13 -22.63 3.97 -0.33
N LYS A 14 -22.73 5.05 0.42
CA LYS A 14 -21.62 5.71 1.07
C LYS A 14 -20.90 4.75 2.04
N GLU A 15 -21.65 4.07 2.87
CA GLU A 15 -21.16 3.10 3.85
C GLU A 15 -20.47 1.90 3.17
N GLU A 16 -21.05 1.39 2.09
CA GLU A 16 -20.46 0.30 1.31
C GLU A 16 -19.11 0.71 0.68
N LYS A 17 -18.98 1.96 0.23
CA LYS A 17 -17.71 2.49 -0.30
C LYS A 17 -16.65 2.59 0.78
N ILE A 18 -17.00 3.15 1.94
CA ILE A 18 -16.08 3.26 3.08
C ILE A 18 -15.63 1.87 3.53
N ALA A 19 -16.58 0.95 3.73
CA ALA A 19 -16.28 -0.42 4.14
C ALA A 19 -15.36 -1.12 3.13
N TYR A 20 -15.57 -0.92 1.83
CA TYR A 20 -14.69 -1.46 0.81
C TYR A 20 -13.28 -0.89 0.91
N ILE A 21 -13.12 0.45 1.00
CA ILE A 21 -11.80 1.10 1.09
C ILE A 21 -11.00 0.56 2.27
N LEU A 22 -11.65 0.36 3.42
CA LEU A 22 -11.02 -0.12 4.64
C LEU A 22 -10.67 -1.62 4.60
N ASN A 23 -11.53 -2.47 4.04
CA ASN A 23 -11.44 -3.91 4.23
C ASN A 23 -11.01 -4.69 2.97
N GLU A 24 -11.27 -4.16 1.78
CA GLU A 24 -11.04 -4.85 0.50
C GLU A 24 -10.24 -3.98 -0.48
N GLY A 25 -10.25 -2.66 -0.29
CA GLY A 25 -9.64 -1.66 -1.17
C GLY A 25 -8.25 -1.24 -0.73
N SER A 26 -7.97 0.04 -0.94
CA SER A 26 -6.65 0.63 -0.77
C SER A 26 -6.07 0.54 0.65
N LEU A 27 -6.90 0.40 1.69
CA LEU A 27 -6.47 0.27 3.09
C LEU A 27 -6.46 -1.15 3.65
N ALA A 28 -6.90 -2.14 2.89
CA ALA A 28 -7.00 -3.54 3.35
C ALA A 28 -5.68 -4.14 3.84
N GLN A 29 -4.54 -3.63 3.37
CA GLN A 29 -3.22 -4.11 3.76
C GLN A 29 -2.72 -3.51 5.08
N VAL A 30 -3.35 -2.44 5.57
CA VAL A 30 -2.90 -1.73 6.78
C VAL A 30 -3.97 -1.68 7.86
N ALA A 31 -5.24 -1.56 7.51
CA ALA A 31 -6.33 -1.49 8.49
C ALA A 31 -6.46 -2.80 9.28
N GLY A 32 -6.44 -2.71 10.60
CA GLY A 32 -6.52 -3.85 11.51
C GLY A 32 -5.28 -4.75 11.53
N LYS A 33 -4.13 -4.31 11.00
CA LYS A 33 -2.90 -5.13 10.95
C LYS A 33 -1.94 -4.81 12.08
N GLU A 34 -1.12 -5.82 12.42
CA GLU A 34 0.05 -5.65 13.27
C GLU A 34 1.25 -5.31 12.39
N VAL A 35 2.02 -4.30 12.78
CA VAL A 35 3.19 -3.80 12.04
C VAL A 35 4.35 -3.52 12.98
N ALA A 36 5.56 -3.82 12.56
CA ALA A 36 6.79 -3.53 13.32
C ALA A 36 7.61 -2.40 12.70
N THR A 37 7.19 -1.91 11.54
CA THR A 37 7.88 -0.88 10.72
C THR A 37 6.90 0.16 10.24
N SER A 38 7.41 1.17 9.54
CA SER A 38 6.59 2.15 8.81
C SER A 38 5.64 1.46 7.83
N ILE A 39 4.50 2.07 7.60
CA ILE A 39 3.48 1.60 6.65
C ILE A 39 3.32 2.58 5.50
N VAL A 40 2.84 2.09 4.36
CA VAL A 40 2.49 2.95 3.23
C VAL A 40 0.99 3.26 3.30
N LEU A 41 0.67 4.53 3.47
CA LEU A 41 -0.71 5.02 3.42
C LEU A 41 -1.01 5.54 2.00
N PRO A 42 -1.92 4.90 1.25
CA PRO A 42 -2.24 5.31 -0.11
C PRO A 42 -2.93 6.67 -0.13
N ALA A 43 -2.50 7.57 -1.00
CA ALA A 43 -3.11 8.90 -1.14
C ALA A 43 -4.39 8.90 -1.97
N PHE A 44 -4.73 7.76 -2.61
CA PHE A 44 -5.83 7.70 -3.56
C PHE A 44 -6.44 6.29 -3.65
N ASP A 45 -7.77 6.21 -3.68
CA ASP A 45 -8.50 5.00 -4.02
C ASP A 45 -8.92 5.00 -5.48
N SER A 46 -8.40 4.07 -6.27
CA SER A 46 -8.60 4.01 -7.71
C SER A 46 -10.00 3.54 -8.12
N LYS A 47 -10.64 2.69 -7.31
CA LYS A 47 -11.98 2.16 -7.61
C LYS A 47 -13.05 3.24 -7.52
N PHE A 48 -13.00 4.02 -6.45
CA PHE A 48 -14.00 5.07 -6.23
C PHE A 48 -13.52 6.47 -6.61
N LYS A 49 -12.28 6.59 -7.11
CA LYS A 49 -11.67 7.87 -7.49
C LYS A 49 -11.69 8.88 -6.33
N ALA A 50 -11.30 8.41 -5.15
CA ALA A 50 -11.28 9.19 -3.92
C ALA A 50 -9.86 9.54 -3.49
N ALA A 51 -9.63 10.81 -3.12
CA ALA A 51 -8.40 11.21 -2.45
C ALA A 51 -8.49 10.83 -0.96
N LEU A 52 -7.36 10.37 -0.40
CA LEU A 52 -7.26 9.93 0.98
C LEU A 52 -6.20 10.77 1.71
N THR A 53 -6.58 11.33 2.86
CA THR A 53 -5.66 12.03 3.75
C THR A 53 -5.84 11.52 5.17
N TYR A 54 -4.78 11.55 5.98
CA TYR A 54 -4.75 10.83 7.24
C TYR A 54 -4.39 11.74 8.41
N THR A 55 -4.93 11.41 9.57
CA THR A 55 -4.55 11.99 10.85
C THR A 55 -4.36 10.86 11.86
N SER A 56 -3.16 10.76 12.42
CA SER A 56 -2.84 9.82 13.50
C SER A 56 -3.25 10.39 14.85
N ASN A 57 -3.80 9.56 15.72
CA ASN A 57 -4.05 9.94 17.11
C ASN A 57 -2.81 9.86 18.01
N LYS A 58 -1.73 9.25 17.52
CA LYS A 58 -0.42 9.12 18.20
C LYS A 58 0.73 9.45 17.24
N PRO A 59 0.84 10.71 16.79
CA PRO A 59 1.86 11.09 15.80
C PRO A 59 3.30 10.96 16.32
N GLU A 60 3.49 10.87 17.63
CA GLU A 60 4.77 10.57 18.28
C GLU A 60 5.21 9.10 18.13
N VAL A 61 4.27 8.20 17.84
CA VAL A 61 4.54 6.77 17.57
C VAL A 61 4.58 6.53 16.06
N MET A 62 3.51 6.90 15.37
CA MET A 62 3.39 6.79 13.91
C MET A 62 2.71 8.04 13.37
N ASP A 63 3.39 8.75 12.48
CA ASP A 63 2.91 10.04 11.98
C ASP A 63 1.78 9.90 10.93
N ASN A 64 1.27 11.04 10.46
CA ASN A 64 0.18 11.09 9.47
C ASN A 64 0.53 10.48 8.11
N THR A 65 1.81 10.21 7.85
CA THR A 65 2.28 9.57 6.61
C THR A 65 2.44 8.06 6.74
N GLY A 66 2.22 7.52 7.96
CA GLY A 66 2.44 6.12 8.28
C GLY A 66 3.88 5.79 8.66
N LYS A 67 4.74 6.81 8.82
CA LYS A 67 6.12 6.63 9.26
C LYS A 67 6.17 6.33 10.75
N LEU A 68 6.87 5.26 11.13
CA LEU A 68 7.20 4.97 12.52
C LEU A 68 8.20 6.01 13.03
N VAL A 69 7.80 6.80 14.03
CA VAL A 69 8.60 7.91 14.59
C VAL A 69 9.45 7.43 15.75
N ALA A 70 8.86 6.57 16.60
CA ALA A 70 9.57 5.99 17.72
C ALA A 70 9.25 4.50 17.87
N PRO A 71 10.24 3.66 18.22
CA PRO A 71 10.00 2.26 18.50
C PRO A 71 9.13 2.13 19.76
N VAL A 72 8.28 1.12 19.78
CA VAL A 72 7.45 0.79 20.94
C VAL A 72 8.04 -0.39 21.71
N THR A 73 7.86 -0.40 23.02
CA THR A 73 8.31 -1.50 23.89
C THR A 73 7.22 -2.54 24.13
N GLU A 74 5.97 -2.19 23.83
CA GLU A 74 4.79 -3.06 23.92
C GLU A 74 3.84 -2.77 22.77
N LYS A 75 2.90 -3.68 22.52
CA LYS A 75 1.88 -3.48 21.49
C LYS A 75 1.12 -2.19 21.72
N THR A 76 1.15 -1.30 20.74
CA THR A 76 0.54 0.03 20.81
C THR A 76 -0.43 0.22 19.66
N GLU A 77 -1.70 0.46 19.99
CA GLU A 77 -2.70 0.81 18.99
C GLU A 77 -2.59 2.26 18.57
N VAL A 78 -2.52 2.48 17.27
CA VAL A 78 -2.57 3.80 16.62
C VAL A 78 -3.84 3.86 15.78
N GLU A 79 -4.76 4.76 16.14
CA GLU A 79 -5.96 5.02 15.36
C GLU A 79 -5.67 6.10 14.34
N PHE A 80 -5.96 5.80 13.08
CA PHE A 80 -5.96 6.77 11.99
C PHE A 80 -7.38 7.20 11.68
N THR A 81 -7.60 8.50 11.57
CA THR A 81 -8.76 9.07 10.90
C THR A 81 -8.38 9.30 9.44
N VAL A 82 -9.07 8.65 8.51
CA VAL A 82 -8.93 8.89 7.07
C VAL A 82 -10.05 9.79 6.59
N ASN A 83 -9.70 10.93 6.01
CA ASN A 83 -10.64 11.77 5.26
C ASN A 83 -10.68 11.28 3.82
N ILE A 84 -11.88 10.89 3.37
CA ILE A 84 -12.15 10.35 2.04
C ILE A 84 -12.86 11.44 1.25
N ASP A 85 -12.20 11.97 0.21
CA ASP A 85 -12.70 13.06 -0.62
C ASP A 85 -13.03 12.57 -2.05
N TYR A 86 -14.31 12.53 -2.38
CA TYR A 86 -14.84 12.14 -3.69
C TYR A 86 -15.08 13.33 -4.63
N SER A 87 -14.44 14.47 -4.42
CA SER A 87 -14.66 15.72 -5.16
C SER A 87 -14.38 15.64 -6.67
N PHE A 88 -13.78 14.54 -7.12
CA PHE A 88 -13.50 14.31 -8.54
C PHE A 88 -14.75 13.98 -9.39
N SER A 89 -15.88 13.71 -8.75
CA SER A 89 -17.14 13.47 -9.46
C SER A 89 -18.08 14.64 -9.28
N LYS A 90 -18.41 15.33 -10.38
CA LYS A 90 -19.39 16.46 -10.39
C LYS A 90 -20.75 16.10 -9.79
N ASN A 91 -21.11 14.80 -9.80
CA ASN A 91 -22.42 14.33 -9.39
C ASN A 91 -22.45 13.67 -7.98
N TYR A 92 -21.27 13.46 -7.36
CA TYR A 92 -21.15 12.74 -6.10
C TYR A 92 -19.99 13.28 -5.25
N ALA A 93 -19.90 14.61 -5.14
CA ALA A 93 -18.94 15.21 -4.24
C ALA A 93 -19.39 14.99 -2.78
N PHE A 94 -18.68 14.16 -2.04
CA PHE A 94 -18.83 14.10 -0.58
C PHE A 94 -17.45 13.91 0.07
N LYS A 95 -17.35 14.42 1.29
CA LYS A 95 -16.22 14.18 2.18
C LYS A 95 -16.73 13.42 3.38
N GLU A 96 -15.98 12.43 3.79
CA GLU A 96 -16.32 11.61 4.94
C GLU A 96 -15.05 11.21 5.69
N ASP A 97 -15.18 11.18 7.00
CA ASP A 97 -14.15 10.65 7.87
C ASP A 97 -14.49 9.21 8.26
N ALA A 98 -13.50 8.33 8.13
CA ALA A 98 -13.59 6.99 8.65
C ALA A 98 -12.38 6.72 9.55
N LYS A 99 -12.47 5.69 10.39
CA LYS A 99 -11.39 5.32 11.30
C LYS A 99 -10.95 3.91 11.10
N PHE A 100 -9.66 3.68 11.26
CA PHE A 100 -9.08 2.34 11.34
C PHE A 100 -7.92 2.32 12.34
N VAL A 101 -7.59 1.15 12.82
CA VAL A 101 -6.52 0.95 13.80
C VAL A 101 -5.39 0.16 13.16
N VAL A 102 -4.17 0.54 13.49
CA VAL A 102 -2.96 -0.23 13.22
C VAL A 102 -2.32 -0.55 14.57
N THR A 103 -1.96 -1.79 14.80
CA THR A 103 -1.26 -2.19 16.04
C THR A 103 0.24 -2.21 15.79
N VAL A 104 0.95 -1.23 16.34
CA VAL A 104 2.41 -1.21 16.31
C VAL A 104 2.93 -2.19 17.34
N VAL A 105 3.76 -3.14 16.90
CA VAL A 105 4.41 -4.12 17.78
C VAL A 105 5.88 -3.79 17.98
N PRO A 106 6.51 -4.25 19.08
CA PRO A 106 7.93 -4.06 19.30
C PRO A 106 8.75 -4.57 18.12
N GLN A 107 9.64 -3.70 17.63
CA GLN A 107 10.52 -4.01 16.52
C GLN A 107 11.67 -4.90 17.01
N ASN A 108 11.92 -6.02 16.33
CA ASN A 108 13.15 -6.79 16.57
C ASN A 108 14.32 -6.17 15.79
N GLU A 109 15.55 -6.52 16.15
CA GLU A 109 16.77 -5.96 15.55
C GLU A 109 16.82 -6.22 14.02
N ALA A 110 16.33 -7.36 13.56
CA ALA A 110 16.28 -7.68 12.13
C ALA A 110 15.30 -6.77 11.37
N ALA A 111 14.11 -6.52 11.93
CA ALA A 111 13.12 -5.63 11.33
C ALA A 111 13.62 -4.19 11.27
N LYS A 112 14.29 -3.72 12.34
CA LYS A 112 14.90 -2.40 12.39
C LYS A 112 16.00 -2.23 11.33
N ALA A 113 16.91 -3.20 11.25
CA ALA A 113 17.98 -3.18 10.26
C ALA A 113 17.44 -3.24 8.82
N ALA A 114 16.38 -4.01 8.57
CA ALA A 114 15.72 -4.06 7.27
C ALA A 114 15.09 -2.70 6.89
N GLU A 115 14.45 -2.01 7.83
CA GLU A 115 13.88 -0.69 7.58
C GLU A 115 14.97 0.34 7.28
N GLU A 116 16.05 0.37 8.05
CA GLU A 116 17.19 1.25 7.83
C GLU A 116 17.82 1.01 6.44
N TRP A 117 17.97 -0.25 6.05
CA TRP A 117 18.49 -0.62 4.74
C TRP A 117 17.58 -0.14 3.61
N LEU A 118 16.26 -0.33 3.69
CA LEU A 118 15.30 0.12 2.67
C LEU A 118 15.34 1.65 2.46
N GLN A 119 15.72 2.41 3.48
CA GLN A 119 15.85 3.87 3.40
C GLN A 119 17.24 4.32 2.96
N SER A 120 18.21 3.41 2.91
CA SER A 120 19.61 3.73 2.60
C SER A 120 19.84 4.14 1.13
N SER A 121 20.94 4.84 0.90
CA SER A 121 21.42 5.12 -0.46
C SER A 121 21.89 3.86 -1.18
N GLU A 122 22.34 2.85 -0.43
CA GLU A 122 22.74 1.54 -0.95
C GLU A 122 21.53 0.85 -1.61
N PHE A 123 20.41 0.70 -0.89
CA PHE A 123 19.18 0.15 -1.45
C PHE A 123 18.74 0.90 -2.70
N LYS A 124 18.71 2.23 -2.64
CA LYS A 124 18.31 3.08 -3.78
C LYS A 124 19.18 2.87 -5.02
N SER A 125 20.47 2.53 -4.84
CA SER A 125 21.38 2.24 -5.95
C SER A 125 21.17 0.84 -6.55
N LEU A 126 20.60 -0.09 -5.78
CA LEU A 126 20.28 -1.44 -6.24
C LEU A 126 18.97 -1.53 -7.01
N VAL A 127 18.05 -0.57 -6.77
CA VAL A 127 16.77 -0.52 -7.48
C VAL A 127 17.00 0.06 -8.86
N ASN A 128 16.70 -0.71 -9.89
CA ASN A 128 16.85 -0.30 -11.29
C ASN A 128 15.50 -0.40 -12.01
N PHE A 129 15.09 0.70 -12.61
CA PHE A 129 13.89 0.77 -13.42
C PHE A 129 14.25 0.89 -14.91
N ALA A 130 13.98 -0.16 -15.67
CA ALA A 130 14.17 -0.16 -17.12
C ALA A 130 12.87 0.22 -17.83
N TYR A 131 12.87 1.38 -18.49
CA TYR A 131 11.74 1.92 -19.20
C TYR A 131 11.85 1.69 -20.70
N GLY A 132 10.78 1.26 -21.35
CA GLY A 132 10.70 1.14 -22.81
C GLY A 132 11.60 0.05 -23.41
N THR A 133 11.87 -1.03 -22.67
CA THR A 133 12.61 -2.20 -23.17
C THR A 133 11.71 -3.07 -24.04
N GLU A 134 12.28 -3.98 -24.84
CA GLU A 134 11.52 -4.97 -25.63
C GLU A 134 10.64 -5.87 -24.72
N LYS A 135 11.01 -6.01 -23.43
CA LYS A 135 10.26 -6.78 -22.42
C LYS A 135 9.26 -5.94 -21.62
N GLY A 136 9.06 -4.67 -21.98
CA GLY A 136 8.22 -3.72 -21.25
C GLY A 136 8.99 -2.98 -20.15
N ASN A 137 8.25 -2.48 -19.15
CA ASN A 137 8.84 -1.78 -18.01
C ASN A 137 9.16 -2.78 -16.89
N VAL A 138 10.40 -2.87 -16.49
CA VAL A 138 10.86 -3.81 -15.45
C VAL A 138 11.47 -3.04 -14.30
N LEU A 139 11.03 -3.34 -13.08
CA LEU A 139 11.66 -2.89 -11.85
C LEU A 139 12.62 -3.99 -11.36
N ASP A 140 13.91 -3.69 -11.41
CA ASP A 140 14.94 -4.56 -10.85
C ASP A 140 15.15 -4.20 -9.39
N VAL A 141 14.87 -5.14 -8.49
CA VAL A 141 14.96 -4.95 -7.04
C VAL A 141 15.76 -6.08 -6.40
N PRO A 142 16.47 -5.81 -5.30
CA PRO A 142 17.23 -6.86 -4.62
C PRO A 142 16.29 -7.94 -4.05
N THR A 143 16.67 -9.18 -4.24
CA THR A 143 15.94 -10.35 -3.71
C THR A 143 16.52 -10.87 -2.41
N LYS A 144 17.69 -10.36 -2.02
CA LYS A 144 18.41 -10.77 -0.82
C LYS A 144 18.96 -9.56 -0.08
N TYR A 145 19.00 -9.68 1.23
CA TYR A 145 19.60 -8.69 2.12
C TYR A 145 20.43 -9.42 3.17
N THR A 146 21.69 -9.01 3.38
CA THR A 146 22.59 -9.59 4.37
C THR A 146 22.77 -8.64 5.55
N MET A 147 22.49 -9.13 6.76
CA MET A 147 22.75 -8.41 8.00
C MET A 147 23.74 -9.23 8.85
N GLY A 148 24.95 -8.74 9.01
CA GLY A 148 26.04 -9.50 9.62
C GLY A 148 26.36 -10.75 8.81
N GLU A 149 26.24 -11.94 9.43
CA GLU A 149 26.44 -13.24 8.77
C GLU A 149 25.15 -13.91 8.29
N VAL A 150 23.99 -13.25 8.48
CA VAL A 150 22.67 -13.80 8.15
C VAL A 150 22.15 -13.20 6.86
N GLU A 151 21.82 -14.06 5.89
CA GLU A 151 21.16 -13.68 4.65
C GLU A 151 19.64 -13.83 4.79
N TYR A 152 18.89 -12.79 4.42
CA TYR A 152 17.44 -12.75 4.41
C TYR A 152 16.92 -12.72 2.98
N GLU A 153 15.89 -13.51 2.68
CA GLU A 153 15.16 -13.43 1.42
C GLU A 153 14.22 -12.22 1.47
N VAL A 154 14.25 -11.39 0.41
CA VAL A 154 13.37 -10.23 0.28
C VAL A 154 12.29 -10.54 -0.73
N LYS A 155 11.03 -10.51 -0.29
CA LYS A 155 9.84 -10.68 -1.15
C LYS A 155 9.17 -9.34 -1.38
N TRP A 156 8.92 -9.04 -2.64
CA TRP A 156 8.30 -7.78 -3.05
C TRP A 156 6.84 -8.02 -3.45
N ASP A 157 5.95 -7.21 -2.89
CA ASP A 157 4.57 -7.10 -3.36
C ASP A 157 4.41 -5.75 -4.05
N VAL A 158 4.02 -5.78 -5.32
CA VAL A 158 3.91 -4.58 -6.17
C VAL A 158 2.44 -4.31 -6.47
N THR A 159 1.93 -3.23 -5.91
CA THR A 159 0.54 -2.81 -6.10
C THR A 159 0.48 -1.29 -6.41
N PRO A 160 -0.14 -0.88 -7.51
CA PRO A 160 -0.72 -1.69 -8.59
C PRO A 160 0.36 -2.40 -9.41
N ALA A 161 0.02 -3.57 -9.94
CA ALA A 161 0.93 -4.40 -10.73
C ALA A 161 1.15 -3.85 -12.15
N ILE A 162 1.59 -2.60 -12.25
CA ILE A 162 2.03 -1.96 -13.50
C ILE A 162 3.54 -2.13 -13.73
N VAL A 163 4.26 -2.60 -12.71
CA VAL A 163 5.68 -2.94 -12.76
C VAL A 163 5.87 -4.29 -12.10
N ALA A 164 6.48 -5.25 -12.80
CA ALA A 164 6.85 -6.52 -12.21
C ALA A 164 8.31 -6.49 -11.77
N PRO A 165 8.65 -6.96 -10.56
CA PRO A 165 10.02 -7.19 -10.18
C PRO A 165 10.70 -8.18 -11.13
N LYS A 166 11.96 -7.94 -11.46
CA LYS A 166 12.72 -8.77 -12.40
C LYS A 166 12.77 -10.24 -12.02
N TYR A 167 12.89 -10.55 -10.72
CA TYR A 167 12.91 -11.93 -10.25
C TYR A 167 11.60 -12.69 -10.51
N LEU A 168 10.43 -12.00 -10.52
CA LEU A 168 9.16 -12.61 -10.90
C LEU A 168 9.09 -12.86 -12.41
N ALA A 169 9.83 -12.09 -13.18
CA ALA A 169 9.92 -12.27 -14.63
C ALA A 169 10.77 -13.49 -15.01
N ASP A 170 11.77 -13.84 -14.22
CA ASP A 170 12.65 -14.98 -14.51
C ASP A 170 11.97 -16.34 -14.29
N GLU A 171 10.90 -16.38 -13.49
CA GLU A 171 10.11 -17.59 -13.24
C GLU A 171 8.99 -17.84 -14.26
N LYS A 172 8.73 -16.87 -15.14
CA LYS A 172 7.68 -16.95 -16.17
C LYS A 172 8.26 -17.04 -17.57
N GLU A 173 7.50 -17.65 -18.48
CA GLU A 173 7.81 -17.55 -19.90
C GLU A 173 7.85 -16.08 -20.35
N GLU A 174 8.73 -15.78 -21.29
CA GLU A 174 9.05 -14.41 -21.70
C GLU A 174 7.83 -13.59 -22.17
N ALA A 175 6.81 -14.27 -22.71
CA ALA A 175 5.55 -13.67 -23.15
C ALA A 175 4.70 -13.08 -22.01
N ASP A 176 4.85 -13.59 -20.79
CA ASP A 176 4.06 -13.16 -19.62
C ASP A 176 4.70 -12.01 -18.84
N ARG A 177 5.89 -11.59 -19.23
CA ARG A 177 6.71 -10.60 -18.52
C ARG A 177 6.45 -9.17 -18.94
N VAL A 178 5.82 -9.01 -20.06
CA VAL A 178 5.56 -7.69 -20.64
C VAL A 178 4.36 -7.09 -19.95
N MET A 179 4.59 -5.94 -19.35
CA MET A 179 3.54 -5.12 -18.79
C MET A 179 2.97 -4.24 -19.89
N SER A 180 1.72 -4.42 -20.13
CA SER A 180 0.95 -3.59 -21.06
C SER A 180 0.63 -2.22 -20.47
#